data_f9deed2ba696a4c3b722fc5a81ddf41f
#
_entry.id   f9deed2ba696a4c3b722fc5a81ddf41f
#
_cell.length_a   1.000
_cell.length_b   1.000
_cell.length_c   1.000
_cell.angle_alpha   90.00
_cell.angle_beta   90.00
_cell.angle_gamma   90.00
#
_symmetry.space_group_name_H-M   'P 1'
#
loop_
_entity.id
_entity.type
_entity.pdbx_description
1 polymer ?
#
loop_
_entity_poly.entity_id
_entity_poly.type
_entity_poly.pdbx_seq_one_letter_code
_entity_poly.pdbx_strand_id
1 'polypeptide(L)'
;SAKAIEIAFRSPLMGKVLIIGGLCGIITSWNSFLMGGSRALYSMGESLMIPKMFGKLGKHKTPEAAIILCGIACVVAPFFGRGVLVWLVDAASFGCVIAYMFVSISFCVLRKKKPEMARPYKVKAGKFVGVMAVLMAGFMTLLYIVPASFSAALVWQEWIVVGIWLALGAFFYFYSKKKYGAEFGRDIFIVEDGGKAEEQEEAVLPNAKYPDRHFVITVGCEYGSGGPQIAKMIADRLGIEYYNRDLVDKVVAQIGVDKGLVEEADTKIGVRYAFDTSYGVRYANLSNRVIDAQFQAINDFANKSSCVIVGRSSDYILRNRDDVLNVFIYAPQEDEIAAVMKEKGIKNMRKAKEEWESVDKAQHARHEYITGKKRGDRHTRDMLINSSILGWDETADMIIDMIDRKFEQDDAKQLKKEA
;
A
#
# COMPACT_ATOMS: atom_id res chain seq x y z
N SER A 1 -14.23 -41.07 13.16
CA SER A 1 -13.53 -40.19 14.15
C SER A 1 -14.41 -39.87 15.35
N ALA A 2 -15.69 -39.41 15.19
CA ALA A 2 -16.56 -39.11 16.33
C ALA A 2 -16.81 -40.33 17.20
N LYS A 3 -17.12 -41.48 16.59
CA LYS A 3 -17.36 -42.75 17.31
C LYS A 3 -16.10 -43.26 18.05
N ALA A 4 -14.91 -43.00 17.53
CA ALA A 4 -13.66 -43.33 18.22
C ALA A 4 -13.47 -42.52 19.51
N ILE A 5 -13.82 -41.22 19.46
CA ILE A 5 -13.78 -40.34 20.63
C ILE A 5 -14.86 -40.69 21.65
N GLU A 6 -16.07 -41.02 21.22
CA GLU A 6 -17.14 -41.53 22.10
C GLU A 6 -16.68 -42.77 22.90
N ILE A 7 -15.99 -43.70 22.23
CA ILE A 7 -15.43 -44.90 22.86
C ILE A 7 -14.29 -44.56 23.81
N ALA A 8 -13.35 -43.70 23.37
CA ALA A 8 -12.17 -43.31 24.14
C ALA A 8 -12.55 -42.57 25.45
N PHE A 9 -13.53 -41.70 25.39
CA PHE A 9 -14.01 -40.92 26.54
C PHE A 9 -15.22 -41.55 27.24
N ARG A 10 -15.71 -42.66 26.74
CA ARG A 10 -16.90 -43.34 27.26
C ARG A 10 -18.11 -42.40 27.41
N SER A 11 -18.23 -41.43 26.52
CA SER A 11 -19.27 -40.40 26.57
C SER A 11 -19.75 -40.01 25.17
N PRO A 12 -21.04 -40.17 24.85
CA PRO A 12 -21.60 -39.73 23.57
C PRO A 12 -21.56 -38.19 23.39
N LEU A 13 -21.42 -37.44 24.49
CA LEU A 13 -21.29 -35.97 24.44
C LEU A 13 -20.00 -35.55 23.74
N MET A 14 -18.90 -36.24 23.94
CA MET A 14 -17.60 -35.93 23.33
C MET A 14 -17.62 -36.10 21.81
N GLY A 15 -18.35 -37.04 21.28
CA GLY A 15 -18.60 -37.18 19.85
C GLY A 15 -19.36 -35.99 19.27
N LYS A 16 -20.36 -35.46 19.96
CA LYS A 16 -21.10 -34.26 19.55
C LYS A 16 -20.22 -33.02 19.59
N VAL A 17 -19.41 -32.84 20.62
CA VAL A 17 -18.46 -31.72 20.74
C VAL A 17 -17.46 -31.71 19.57
N LEU A 18 -16.93 -32.91 19.22
CA LEU A 18 -16.04 -33.02 18.07
C LEU A 18 -16.72 -32.62 16.74
N ILE A 19 -17.96 -33.03 16.54
CA ILE A 19 -18.72 -32.69 15.33
C ILE A 19 -18.96 -31.19 15.26
N ILE A 20 -19.35 -30.54 16.36
CA ILE A 20 -19.57 -29.10 16.44
C ILE A 20 -18.25 -28.35 16.14
N GLY A 21 -17.15 -28.76 16.77
CA GLY A 21 -15.84 -28.18 16.50
C GLY A 21 -15.40 -28.31 15.03
N GLY A 22 -15.63 -29.47 14.45
CA GLY A 22 -15.39 -29.71 13.02
C GLY A 22 -16.24 -28.83 12.11
N LEU A 23 -17.54 -28.68 12.42
CA LEU A 23 -18.42 -27.77 11.66
C LEU A 23 -17.96 -26.30 11.74
N CYS A 24 -17.59 -25.82 12.92
CA CYS A 24 -17.04 -24.48 13.08
C CYS A 24 -15.77 -24.26 12.23
N GLY A 25 -14.87 -25.25 12.22
CA GLY A 25 -13.67 -25.22 11.38
C GLY A 25 -13.97 -25.17 9.88
N ILE A 26 -14.95 -25.98 9.43
CA ILE A 26 -15.38 -25.99 8.02
C ILE A 26 -16.00 -24.65 7.62
N ILE A 27 -16.89 -24.08 8.44
CA ILE A 27 -17.52 -22.78 8.17
C ILE A 27 -16.47 -21.66 8.07
N THR A 28 -15.51 -21.66 8.99
CA THR A 28 -14.44 -20.67 8.99
C THR A 28 -13.55 -20.77 7.75
N SER A 29 -13.15 -21.98 7.38
CA SER A 29 -12.35 -22.25 6.19
C SER A 29 -13.09 -21.86 4.92
N TRP A 30 -14.36 -22.24 4.81
CA TRP A 30 -15.21 -21.90 3.68
C TRP A 30 -15.34 -20.37 3.48
N ASN A 31 -15.60 -19.65 4.55
CA ASN A 31 -15.65 -18.19 4.50
C ASN A 31 -14.32 -17.59 4.00
N SER A 32 -13.19 -18.13 4.44
CA SER A 32 -11.85 -17.67 4.00
C SER A 32 -11.62 -17.94 2.50
N PHE A 33 -12.03 -19.10 1.99
CA PHE A 33 -11.92 -19.41 0.57
C PHE A 33 -12.84 -18.54 -0.30
N LEU A 34 -14.07 -18.28 0.15
CA LEU A 34 -15.00 -17.39 -0.55
C LEU A 34 -14.43 -15.97 -0.65
N MET A 35 -13.87 -15.47 0.45
CA MET A 35 -13.19 -14.17 0.46
C MET A 35 -11.95 -14.14 -0.44
N GLY A 36 -11.12 -15.16 -0.40
CA GLY A 36 -9.91 -15.24 -1.23
C GLY A 36 -10.25 -15.30 -2.72
N GLY A 37 -11.17 -16.17 -3.11
CA GLY A 37 -11.62 -16.33 -4.49
C GLY A 37 -12.28 -15.08 -5.07
N SER A 38 -13.17 -14.44 -4.31
CA SER A 38 -13.82 -13.20 -4.76
C SER A 38 -12.84 -12.04 -4.92
N ARG A 39 -11.79 -11.97 -4.09
CA ARG A 39 -10.72 -10.96 -4.21
C ARG A 39 -9.82 -11.19 -5.41
N ALA A 40 -9.50 -12.46 -5.71
CA ALA A 40 -8.73 -12.80 -6.91
C ALA A 40 -9.50 -12.37 -8.18
N LEU A 41 -10.80 -12.68 -8.26
CA LEU A 41 -11.66 -12.23 -9.36
C LEU A 41 -11.76 -10.70 -9.42
N TYR A 42 -11.88 -10.04 -8.28
CA TYR A 42 -11.89 -8.57 -8.22
C TYR A 42 -10.60 -7.98 -8.78
N SER A 43 -9.44 -8.47 -8.36
CA SER A 43 -8.14 -8.02 -8.83
C SER A 43 -7.99 -8.22 -10.35
N MET A 44 -8.40 -9.37 -10.86
CA MET A 44 -8.40 -9.65 -12.31
C MET A 44 -9.38 -8.73 -13.06
N GLY A 45 -10.53 -8.39 -12.49
CA GLY A 45 -11.50 -7.47 -13.08
C GLY A 45 -11.02 -6.01 -13.07
N GLU A 46 -10.30 -5.61 -12.04
CA GLU A 46 -9.69 -4.29 -11.90
C GLU A 46 -8.53 -4.10 -12.89
N SER A 47 -7.71 -5.13 -13.11
CA SER A 47 -6.67 -5.15 -14.16
C SER A 47 -7.23 -5.39 -15.58
N LEU A 48 -8.55 -5.44 -15.74
CA LEU A 48 -9.20 -5.66 -17.05
C LEU A 48 -8.81 -6.98 -17.74
N MET A 49 -8.33 -7.96 -16.98
CA MET A 49 -8.06 -9.31 -17.48
C MET A 49 -9.36 -10.11 -17.69
N ILE A 50 -10.41 -9.78 -16.91
CA ILE A 50 -11.77 -10.30 -17.06
C ILE A 50 -12.74 -9.10 -17.13
N PRO A 51 -14.05 -9.31 -17.41
CA PRO A 51 -15.00 -8.20 -17.52
C PRO A 51 -14.98 -7.24 -16.33
N LYS A 52 -14.97 -5.94 -16.63
CA LYS A 52 -14.89 -4.83 -15.65
C LYS A 52 -15.94 -4.91 -14.53
N MET A 53 -17.06 -5.63 -14.74
CA MET A 53 -18.09 -5.80 -13.71
C MET A 53 -17.56 -6.45 -12.42
N PHE A 54 -16.57 -7.35 -12.54
CA PHE A 54 -15.93 -8.00 -11.39
C PHE A 54 -14.97 -7.10 -10.64
N GLY A 55 -14.44 -6.05 -11.30
CA GLY A 55 -13.59 -5.03 -10.71
C GLY A 55 -14.37 -3.87 -10.05
N LYS A 56 -15.71 -3.95 -9.94
CA LYS A 56 -16.51 -2.95 -9.26
C LYS A 56 -16.82 -3.34 -7.83
N LEU A 57 -16.79 -2.36 -6.93
CA LEU A 57 -17.22 -2.51 -5.54
C LEU A 57 -18.67 -2.07 -5.38
N GLY A 58 -19.45 -2.81 -4.59
CA GLY A 58 -20.81 -2.45 -4.21
C GLY A 58 -20.86 -1.38 -3.12
N LYS A 59 -22.07 -1.06 -2.64
CA LYS A 59 -22.30 -0.05 -1.58
C LYS A 59 -21.50 -0.30 -0.30
N HIS A 60 -21.25 -1.56 0.04
CA HIS A 60 -20.49 -1.97 1.23
C HIS A 60 -19.00 -2.13 0.94
N LYS A 61 -18.49 -1.57 -0.17
CA LYS A 61 -17.09 -1.70 -0.61
C LYS A 61 -16.63 -3.17 -0.74
N THR A 62 -17.55 -4.06 -1.09
CA THR A 62 -17.31 -5.49 -1.33
C THR A 62 -17.47 -5.81 -2.82
N PRO A 63 -16.72 -6.75 -3.39
CA PRO A 63 -16.85 -7.16 -4.78
C PRO A 63 -18.08 -8.06 -4.98
N GLU A 64 -19.28 -7.48 -4.96
CA GLU A 64 -20.56 -8.19 -4.94
C GLU A 64 -20.69 -9.18 -6.11
N ALA A 65 -20.35 -8.77 -7.33
CA ALA A 65 -20.43 -9.61 -8.52
C ALA A 65 -19.53 -10.85 -8.40
N ALA A 66 -18.32 -10.69 -7.86
CA ALA A 66 -17.39 -11.79 -7.67
C ALA A 66 -17.84 -12.73 -6.54
N ILE A 67 -18.39 -12.18 -5.45
CA ILE A 67 -18.94 -12.98 -4.33
C ILE A 67 -20.15 -13.81 -4.80
N ILE A 68 -21.06 -13.19 -5.57
CA ILE A 68 -22.24 -13.87 -6.10
C ILE A 68 -21.81 -15.00 -7.03
N LEU A 69 -20.86 -14.78 -7.94
CA LEU A 69 -20.36 -15.83 -8.82
C LEU A 69 -19.76 -17.01 -8.06
N CYS A 70 -18.90 -16.73 -7.08
CA CYS A 70 -18.33 -17.78 -6.22
C CYS A 70 -19.42 -18.50 -5.41
N GLY A 71 -20.40 -17.75 -4.88
CA GLY A 71 -21.52 -18.31 -4.12
C GLY A 71 -22.39 -19.25 -4.96
N ILE A 72 -22.72 -18.84 -6.19
CA ILE A 72 -23.48 -19.68 -7.14
C ILE A 72 -22.70 -20.98 -7.41
N ALA A 73 -21.40 -20.87 -7.73
CA ALA A 73 -20.57 -22.05 -7.96
C ALA A 73 -20.55 -23.01 -6.76
N CYS A 74 -20.44 -22.48 -5.54
CA CYS A 74 -20.48 -23.28 -4.30
C CYS A 74 -21.82 -23.97 -4.07
N VAL A 75 -22.93 -23.32 -4.43
CA VAL A 75 -24.28 -23.89 -4.28
C VAL A 75 -24.55 -24.96 -5.33
N VAL A 76 -24.09 -24.72 -6.56
CA VAL A 76 -24.37 -25.63 -7.71
C VAL A 76 -23.49 -26.88 -7.69
N ALA A 77 -22.21 -26.77 -7.27
CA ALA A 77 -21.26 -27.88 -7.32
C ALA A 77 -21.72 -29.17 -6.59
N PRO A 78 -22.37 -29.12 -5.41
CA PRO A 78 -22.82 -30.33 -4.70
C PRO A 78 -23.87 -31.15 -5.46
N PHE A 79 -24.66 -30.54 -6.35
CA PHE A 79 -25.71 -31.25 -7.13
C PHE A 79 -25.12 -32.22 -8.15
N PHE A 80 -23.85 -32.06 -8.53
CA PHE A 80 -23.14 -32.99 -9.44
C PHE A 80 -22.62 -34.26 -8.74
N GLY A 81 -22.79 -34.33 -7.42
CA GLY A 81 -22.39 -35.49 -6.64
C GLY A 81 -20.92 -35.44 -6.16
N ARG A 82 -20.59 -36.40 -5.26
CA ARG A 82 -19.31 -36.42 -4.56
C ARG A 82 -18.11 -36.61 -5.49
N GLY A 83 -18.25 -37.36 -6.57
CA GLY A 83 -17.14 -37.60 -7.52
C GLY A 83 -16.67 -36.33 -8.18
N VAL A 84 -17.61 -35.49 -8.67
CA VAL A 84 -17.27 -34.22 -9.31
C VAL A 84 -16.62 -33.24 -8.33
N LEU A 85 -17.08 -33.24 -7.06
CA LEU A 85 -16.43 -32.40 -6.03
C LEU A 85 -14.96 -32.79 -5.81
N VAL A 86 -14.64 -34.08 -5.80
CA VAL A 86 -13.24 -34.54 -5.68
C VAL A 86 -12.42 -34.06 -6.88
N TRP A 87 -12.90 -34.25 -8.10
CA TRP A 87 -12.19 -33.76 -9.31
C TRP A 87 -11.97 -32.26 -9.31
N LEU A 88 -12.94 -31.47 -8.84
CA LEU A 88 -12.79 -30.02 -8.71
C LEU A 88 -11.73 -29.63 -7.68
N VAL A 89 -11.67 -30.31 -6.54
CA VAL A 89 -10.69 -30.06 -5.49
C VAL A 89 -9.29 -30.42 -5.95
N ASP A 90 -9.10 -31.54 -6.63
CA ASP A 90 -7.80 -32.00 -7.08
C ASP A 90 -7.27 -31.12 -8.24
N ALA A 91 -8.13 -30.76 -9.19
CA ALA A 91 -7.80 -29.80 -10.24
C ALA A 91 -7.44 -28.40 -9.67
N ALA A 92 -8.18 -27.93 -8.63
CA ALA A 92 -7.89 -26.67 -7.95
C ALA A 92 -6.55 -26.72 -7.19
N SER A 93 -6.26 -27.84 -6.53
CA SER A 93 -4.99 -28.07 -5.83
C SER A 93 -3.80 -28.04 -6.78
N PHE A 94 -3.92 -28.64 -7.96
CA PHE A 94 -2.94 -28.56 -9.01
C PHE A 94 -2.71 -27.10 -9.46
N GLY A 95 -3.78 -26.33 -9.65
CA GLY A 95 -3.71 -24.90 -9.97
C GLY A 95 -2.97 -24.08 -8.89
N CYS A 96 -3.21 -24.39 -7.61
CA CYS A 96 -2.48 -23.74 -6.50
C CYS A 96 -0.98 -24.02 -6.53
N VAL A 97 -0.57 -25.27 -6.81
CA VAL A 97 0.84 -25.67 -6.88
C VAL A 97 1.54 -24.92 -8.03
N ILE A 98 0.88 -24.79 -9.19
CA ILE A 98 1.38 -23.99 -10.30
C ILE A 98 1.54 -22.51 -9.90
N ALA A 99 0.55 -21.95 -9.20
CA ALA A 99 0.63 -20.57 -8.72
C ALA A 99 1.83 -20.37 -7.77
N TYR A 100 2.07 -21.28 -6.84
CA TYR A 100 3.23 -21.25 -5.95
C TYR A 100 4.56 -21.34 -6.71
N MET A 101 4.62 -22.13 -7.78
CA MET A 101 5.77 -22.21 -8.65
C MET A 101 6.06 -20.86 -9.32
N PHE A 102 5.04 -20.19 -9.90
CA PHE A 102 5.21 -18.88 -10.50
C PHE A 102 5.60 -17.80 -9.48
N VAL A 103 5.02 -17.80 -8.28
CA VAL A 103 5.42 -16.89 -7.19
C VAL A 103 6.89 -17.10 -6.82
N SER A 104 7.32 -18.35 -6.70
CA SER A 104 8.71 -18.68 -6.37
C SER A 104 9.68 -18.25 -7.46
N ILE A 105 9.31 -18.43 -8.73
CA ILE A 105 10.09 -17.95 -9.90
C ILE A 105 10.16 -16.43 -9.88
N SER A 106 9.04 -15.75 -9.67
CA SER A 106 8.95 -14.30 -9.59
C SER A 106 9.83 -13.73 -8.48
N PHE A 107 9.86 -14.39 -7.31
CA PHE A 107 10.75 -14.02 -6.22
C PHE A 107 12.24 -14.05 -6.62
N CYS A 108 12.66 -15.07 -7.36
CA CYS A 108 14.03 -15.18 -7.88
C CYS A 108 14.35 -14.12 -8.95
N VAL A 109 13.41 -13.90 -9.88
CA VAL A 109 13.56 -12.96 -10.99
C VAL A 109 13.62 -11.51 -10.49
N LEU A 110 12.74 -11.12 -9.57
CA LEU A 110 12.72 -9.78 -8.99
C LEU A 110 14.01 -9.45 -8.22
N ARG A 111 14.61 -10.43 -7.54
CA ARG A 111 15.91 -10.21 -6.87
C ARG A 111 17.06 -10.00 -7.84
N LYS A 112 16.97 -10.55 -9.04
CA LYS A 112 17.98 -10.39 -10.09
C LYS A 112 17.76 -9.13 -10.91
N LYS A 113 16.51 -8.84 -11.30
CA LYS A 113 16.18 -7.70 -12.17
C LYS A 113 16.07 -6.37 -11.46
N LYS A 114 15.61 -6.38 -10.19
CA LYS A 114 15.39 -5.16 -9.38
C LYS A 114 16.09 -5.29 -8.01
N PRO A 115 17.43 -5.28 -7.95
CA PRO A 115 18.19 -5.41 -6.69
C PRO A 115 17.92 -4.23 -5.74
N GLU A 116 17.71 -3.03 -6.28
CA GLU A 116 17.49 -1.77 -5.54
C GLU A 116 16.08 -1.64 -4.93
N MET A 117 15.15 -2.54 -5.30
CA MET A 117 13.79 -2.49 -4.76
C MET A 117 13.79 -2.53 -3.23
N ALA A 118 13.12 -1.57 -2.60
CA ALA A 118 12.96 -1.52 -1.15
C ALA A 118 12.24 -2.78 -0.64
N ARG A 119 12.85 -3.46 0.31
CA ARG A 119 12.31 -4.68 0.93
C ARG A 119 12.32 -4.51 2.43
N PRO A 120 11.15 -4.31 3.07
CA PRO A 120 11.06 -4.18 4.53
C PRO A 120 11.62 -5.41 5.25
N TYR A 121 11.42 -6.59 4.66
CA TYR A 121 11.98 -7.84 5.17
C TYR A 121 12.89 -8.52 4.14
N LYS A 122 14.15 -8.77 4.53
CA LYS A 122 15.13 -9.46 3.69
C LYS A 122 15.35 -10.86 4.23
N VAL A 123 14.92 -11.88 3.49
CA VAL A 123 15.16 -13.29 3.82
C VAL A 123 16.66 -13.58 3.81
N LYS A 124 17.20 -14.11 4.93
CA LYS A 124 18.59 -14.61 4.98
C LYS A 124 18.75 -15.75 3.96
N ALA A 125 19.88 -15.79 3.25
CA ALA A 125 20.13 -16.77 2.18
C ALA A 125 19.05 -16.82 1.08
N GLY A 126 18.43 -15.68 0.72
CA GLY A 126 17.26 -15.60 -0.15
C GLY A 126 17.44 -16.21 -1.55
N LYS A 127 18.67 -16.32 -2.09
CA LYS A 127 18.93 -17.04 -3.35
C LYS A 127 18.70 -18.56 -3.17
N PHE A 128 19.24 -19.12 -2.09
CA PHE A 128 19.08 -20.56 -1.78
C PHE A 128 17.60 -20.88 -1.51
N VAL A 129 16.92 -20.10 -0.66
CA VAL A 129 15.51 -20.29 -0.33
C VAL A 129 14.63 -20.20 -1.59
N GLY A 130 14.89 -19.23 -2.47
CA GLY A 130 14.14 -19.07 -3.71
C GLY A 130 14.31 -20.25 -4.67
N VAL A 131 15.54 -20.72 -4.87
CA VAL A 131 15.82 -21.90 -5.73
C VAL A 131 15.17 -23.14 -5.15
N MET A 132 15.30 -23.38 -3.85
CA MET A 132 14.66 -24.52 -3.19
C MET A 132 13.13 -24.47 -3.32
N ALA A 133 12.52 -23.29 -3.17
CA ALA A 133 11.08 -23.13 -3.36
C ALA A 133 10.63 -23.47 -4.79
N VAL A 134 11.38 -23.04 -5.81
CA VAL A 134 11.11 -23.40 -7.22
C VAL A 134 11.25 -24.89 -7.45
N LEU A 135 12.33 -25.52 -6.93
CA LEU A 135 12.54 -26.96 -7.07
C LEU A 135 11.43 -27.78 -6.39
N MET A 136 11.06 -27.40 -5.16
CA MET A 136 9.98 -28.09 -4.43
C MET A 136 8.63 -27.92 -5.12
N ALA A 137 8.27 -26.71 -5.56
CA ALA A 137 7.03 -26.48 -6.29
C ALA A 137 7.02 -27.21 -7.66
N GLY A 138 8.15 -27.22 -8.37
CA GLY A 138 8.33 -27.98 -9.60
C GLY A 138 8.18 -29.49 -9.38
N PHE A 139 8.79 -30.01 -8.33
CA PHE A 139 8.65 -31.42 -7.95
C PHE A 139 7.18 -31.77 -7.64
N MET A 140 6.49 -30.95 -6.85
CA MET A 140 5.06 -31.14 -6.56
C MET A 140 4.23 -31.09 -7.86
N THR A 141 4.52 -30.18 -8.78
CA THR A 141 3.83 -30.11 -10.07
C THR A 141 4.03 -31.40 -10.89
N LEU A 142 5.25 -31.95 -10.89
CA LEU A 142 5.55 -33.22 -11.57
C LEU A 142 4.77 -34.39 -11.00
N LEU A 143 4.56 -34.45 -9.68
CA LEU A 143 3.77 -35.51 -9.04
C LEU A 143 2.29 -35.53 -9.50
N TYR A 144 1.73 -34.37 -9.87
CA TYR A 144 0.38 -34.29 -10.44
C TYR A 144 0.31 -34.72 -11.91
N ILE A 145 1.42 -34.57 -12.66
CA ILE A 145 1.45 -34.82 -14.10
C ILE A 145 1.84 -36.25 -14.43
N VAL A 146 2.79 -36.84 -13.68
CA VAL A 146 3.37 -38.14 -14.02
C VAL A 146 2.49 -39.28 -13.52
N PRO A 147 1.83 -40.03 -14.41
CA PRO A 147 1.05 -41.22 -14.02
C PRO A 147 2.00 -42.24 -13.39
N ALA A 148 1.52 -42.96 -12.39
CA ALA A 148 2.24 -44.05 -11.71
C ALA A 148 3.32 -43.66 -10.68
N SER A 149 3.56 -42.39 -10.44
CA SER A 149 4.51 -41.94 -9.40
C SER A 149 3.81 -41.58 -8.09
N PHE A 150 3.17 -42.38 -7.40
CA PHE A 150 2.35 -42.07 -6.21
C PHE A 150 0.89 -41.72 -6.53
N SER A 151 0.01 -41.87 -5.59
CA SER A 151 -1.45 -41.64 -5.69
C SER A 151 -1.93 -40.21 -5.94
N ALA A 152 -1.02 -39.32 -6.37
CA ALA A 152 -1.30 -37.89 -6.57
C ALA A 152 -1.51 -37.47 -8.02
N ALA A 153 -1.29 -38.38 -9.00
CA ALA A 153 -1.47 -38.05 -10.41
C ALA A 153 -2.94 -37.80 -10.74
N LEU A 154 -3.20 -36.72 -11.49
CA LEU A 154 -4.53 -36.37 -11.96
C LEU A 154 -5.12 -37.45 -12.86
N VAL A 155 -6.38 -37.82 -12.59
CA VAL A 155 -7.15 -38.72 -13.46
C VAL A 155 -7.68 -37.96 -14.67
N TRP A 156 -8.09 -38.70 -15.75
CA TRP A 156 -8.50 -38.08 -17.00
C TRP A 156 -9.70 -37.10 -16.84
N GLN A 157 -10.58 -37.32 -15.88
CA GLN A 157 -11.72 -36.44 -15.58
C GLN A 157 -11.23 -35.09 -15.02
N GLU A 158 -10.21 -35.10 -14.19
CA GLU A 158 -9.58 -33.89 -13.61
C GLU A 158 -8.86 -33.08 -14.67
N TRP A 159 -8.23 -33.76 -15.66
CA TRP A 159 -7.65 -33.09 -16.83
C TRP A 159 -8.71 -32.38 -17.67
N ILE A 160 -9.94 -32.90 -17.76
CA ILE A 160 -11.06 -32.19 -18.41
C ILE A 160 -11.37 -30.89 -17.65
N VAL A 161 -11.43 -30.93 -16.31
CA VAL A 161 -11.66 -29.73 -15.49
C VAL A 161 -10.55 -28.70 -15.74
N VAL A 162 -9.29 -29.12 -15.72
CA VAL A 162 -8.14 -28.25 -16.02
C VAL A 162 -8.26 -27.67 -17.45
N GLY A 163 -8.63 -28.49 -18.42
CA GLY A 163 -8.84 -28.05 -19.81
C GLY A 163 -9.94 -26.99 -19.95
N ILE A 164 -11.06 -27.14 -19.23
CA ILE A 164 -12.14 -26.16 -19.18
C ILE A 164 -11.63 -24.82 -18.60
N TRP A 165 -10.86 -24.89 -17.52
CA TRP A 165 -10.26 -23.69 -16.90
C TRP A 165 -9.29 -22.98 -17.83
N LEU A 166 -8.44 -23.72 -18.53
CA LEU A 166 -7.52 -23.15 -19.53
C LEU A 166 -8.27 -22.52 -20.70
N ALA A 167 -9.33 -23.18 -21.17
CA ALA A 167 -10.17 -22.64 -22.26
C ALA A 167 -10.88 -21.33 -21.82
N LEU A 168 -11.44 -21.30 -20.61
CA LEU A 168 -12.01 -20.08 -20.01
C LEU A 168 -10.98 -18.98 -19.87
N GLY A 169 -9.79 -19.30 -19.38
CA GLY A 169 -8.68 -18.34 -19.26
C GLY A 169 -8.27 -17.76 -20.62
N ALA A 170 -8.11 -18.61 -21.64
CA ALA A 170 -7.81 -18.19 -23.01
C ALA A 170 -8.95 -17.32 -23.58
N PHE A 171 -10.20 -17.74 -23.39
CA PHE A 171 -11.36 -16.95 -23.82
C PHE A 171 -11.35 -15.54 -23.21
N PHE A 172 -11.20 -15.42 -21.91
CA PHE A 172 -11.15 -14.11 -21.24
C PHE A 172 -9.93 -13.31 -21.67
N TYR A 173 -8.78 -13.93 -21.86
CA TYR A 173 -7.58 -13.27 -22.35
C TYR A 173 -7.84 -12.60 -23.72
N PHE A 174 -8.32 -13.35 -24.70
CA PHE A 174 -8.58 -12.82 -26.06
C PHE A 174 -9.73 -11.82 -26.07
N TYR A 175 -10.81 -12.09 -25.34
CA TYR A 175 -11.95 -11.20 -25.22
C TYR A 175 -11.55 -9.86 -24.59
N SER A 176 -10.85 -9.88 -23.47
CA SER A 176 -10.47 -8.67 -22.74
C SER A 176 -9.39 -7.89 -23.49
N LYS A 177 -8.42 -8.57 -24.10
CA LYS A 177 -7.42 -7.94 -24.95
C LYS A 177 -8.04 -7.22 -26.17
N LYS A 178 -9.04 -7.84 -26.81
CA LYS A 178 -9.78 -7.22 -27.92
C LYS A 178 -10.63 -6.04 -27.45
N LYS A 179 -11.25 -6.15 -26.27
CA LYS A 179 -12.18 -5.15 -25.76
C LYS A 179 -11.49 -3.94 -25.13
N TYR A 180 -10.41 -4.16 -24.39
CA TYR A 180 -9.76 -3.12 -23.59
C TYR A 180 -8.43 -2.63 -24.18
N GLY A 181 -7.91 -3.28 -25.21
CA GLY A 181 -6.72 -2.84 -25.96
C GLY A 181 -5.50 -2.60 -25.08
N ALA A 182 -5.00 -1.36 -25.06
CA ALA A 182 -3.84 -0.96 -24.29
C ALA A 182 -4.05 -0.99 -22.75
N GLU A 183 -5.30 -0.90 -22.30
CA GLU A 183 -5.61 -0.97 -20.85
C GLU A 183 -5.67 -2.42 -20.32
N PHE A 184 -5.58 -3.43 -21.21
CA PHE A 184 -5.58 -4.83 -20.80
C PHE A 184 -4.36 -5.17 -19.97
N GLY A 185 -4.59 -5.78 -18.82
CA GLY A 185 -3.51 -6.17 -17.90
C GLY A 185 -2.80 -4.98 -17.28
N ARG A 186 -3.49 -3.82 -17.20
CA ARG A 186 -2.92 -2.67 -16.51
C ARG A 186 -2.50 -3.08 -15.12
N ASP A 187 -1.27 -2.76 -14.80
CA ASP A 187 -0.71 -3.05 -13.50
C ASP A 187 -1.45 -2.26 -12.42
N ILE A 188 -2.11 -2.98 -11.53
CA ILE A 188 -2.74 -2.41 -10.34
C ILE A 188 -1.66 -2.15 -9.27
N PHE A 189 -0.47 -2.71 -9.48
CA PHE A 189 0.67 -2.69 -8.58
C PHE A 189 1.91 -2.08 -9.22
N ILE A 190 1.75 -1.11 -10.14
CA ILE A 190 2.94 -0.43 -10.62
C ILE A 190 3.50 0.42 -9.47
N VAL A 191 4.52 -0.12 -8.84
CA VAL A 191 5.76 0.65 -8.70
C VAL A 191 6.35 0.66 -10.12
N GLU A 192 5.93 1.60 -10.96
CA GLU A 192 6.73 1.94 -12.12
C GLU A 192 8.13 2.24 -11.56
N ASP A 193 9.11 1.44 -11.98
CA ASP A 193 10.49 1.92 -12.00
C ASP A 193 10.37 3.28 -12.63
N GLY A 194 10.83 4.30 -11.90
CA GLY A 194 10.77 5.66 -12.39
C GLY A 194 11.01 5.63 -13.88
N GLY A 195 9.93 5.68 -14.65
CA GLY A 195 10.00 5.78 -16.08
C GLY A 195 11.06 6.84 -16.27
N LYS A 196 12.04 6.59 -17.11
CA LYS A 196 13.01 7.61 -17.48
C LYS A 196 12.21 8.88 -17.52
N ALA A 197 12.45 9.74 -16.52
CA ALA A 197 11.89 11.08 -16.56
C ALA A 197 12.24 11.52 -17.98
N GLU A 198 11.23 11.69 -18.85
CA GLU A 198 11.40 12.57 -19.97
C GLU A 198 12.05 13.77 -19.31
N GLU A 199 13.22 14.15 -19.79
CA GLU A 199 13.88 15.37 -19.36
C GLU A 199 12.86 16.48 -19.54
N GLN A 200 12.00 16.63 -18.52
CA GLN A 200 11.12 17.78 -18.43
C GLN A 200 12.08 18.89 -18.06
N GLU A 201 12.24 19.83 -18.98
CA GLU A 201 12.93 21.09 -18.74
C GLU A 201 12.61 21.54 -17.31
N GLU A 202 13.64 21.72 -16.49
CA GLU A 202 13.51 22.27 -15.15
C GLU A 202 12.66 23.53 -15.27
N ALA A 203 11.46 23.49 -14.75
CA ALA A 203 10.59 24.66 -14.72
C ALA A 203 11.13 25.61 -13.65
N VAL A 204 12.19 26.30 -13.97
CA VAL A 204 12.74 27.39 -13.14
C VAL A 204 11.68 28.47 -13.11
N LEU A 205 11.10 28.72 -11.93
CA LEU A 205 10.20 29.86 -11.77
C LEU A 205 10.97 31.17 -12.00
N PRO A 206 10.41 32.12 -12.75
CA PRO A 206 11.15 33.34 -13.16
C PRO A 206 11.71 34.19 -12.02
N ASN A 207 11.23 33.96 -10.79
CA ASN A 207 11.61 34.72 -9.59
C ASN A 207 12.28 33.86 -8.51
N ALA A 208 12.82 32.70 -8.84
CA ALA A 208 13.49 31.85 -7.86
C ALA A 208 14.73 32.56 -7.28
N LYS A 209 14.85 32.59 -5.96
CA LYS A 209 16.01 33.17 -5.25
C LYS A 209 17.32 32.44 -5.61
N TYR A 210 17.22 31.15 -5.92
CA TYR A 210 18.35 30.28 -6.28
C TYR A 210 18.07 29.52 -7.60
N PRO A 211 18.15 30.22 -8.76
CA PRO A 211 17.78 29.62 -10.05
C PRO A 211 18.72 28.50 -10.48
N ASP A 212 19.99 28.53 -10.04
CA ASP A 212 21.04 27.58 -10.43
C ASP A 212 21.16 26.40 -9.45
N ARG A 213 20.25 26.28 -8.47
CA ARG A 213 20.28 25.23 -7.45
C ARG A 213 18.96 24.50 -7.36
N HIS A 214 19.04 23.17 -7.37
CA HIS A 214 17.93 22.31 -7.08
C HIS A 214 17.97 21.90 -5.60
N PHE A 215 16.87 22.09 -4.87
CA PHE A 215 16.72 21.70 -3.48
C PHE A 215 15.26 21.53 -3.10
N VAL A 216 15.02 20.70 -2.10
CA VAL A 216 13.68 20.42 -1.59
C VAL A 216 13.61 20.69 -0.09
N ILE A 217 12.55 21.34 0.34
CA ILE A 217 12.27 21.57 1.76
C ILE A 217 11.08 20.70 2.16
N THR A 218 11.29 19.77 3.07
CA THR A 218 10.17 19.02 3.66
C THR A 218 9.73 19.66 4.98
N VAL A 219 8.46 19.97 5.11
CA VAL A 219 7.90 20.56 6.32
C VAL A 219 6.96 19.58 7.01
N GLY A 220 7.45 18.93 8.06
CA GLY A 220 6.62 18.23 9.03
C GLY A 220 6.06 19.22 10.06
N CYS A 221 4.85 19.03 10.56
CA CYS A 221 4.29 19.96 11.52
C CYS A 221 3.25 19.30 12.44
N GLU A 222 3.07 19.82 13.64
CA GLU A 222 1.95 19.48 14.52
C GLU A 222 0.67 20.19 14.06
N TYR A 223 -0.48 19.61 14.41
CA TYR A 223 -1.77 20.16 13.99
C TYR A 223 -2.09 21.44 14.77
N GLY A 224 -2.24 22.55 14.07
CA GLY A 224 -2.46 23.86 14.67
C GLY A 224 -1.19 24.71 14.83
N SER A 225 0.00 24.16 14.56
CA SER A 225 1.28 24.91 14.70
C SER A 225 1.55 25.95 13.59
N GLY A 226 0.66 26.08 12.59
CA GLY A 226 0.86 27.00 11.46
C GLY A 226 1.80 26.49 10.36
N GLY A 227 2.20 25.21 10.42
CA GLY A 227 3.18 24.64 9.48
C GLY A 227 2.86 24.84 8.00
N PRO A 228 1.64 24.57 7.51
CA PRO A 228 1.27 24.78 6.12
C PRO A 228 1.38 26.26 5.68
N GLN A 229 1.02 27.19 6.55
CA GLN A 229 1.07 28.64 6.28
C GLN A 229 2.52 29.11 6.19
N ILE A 230 3.36 28.69 7.15
CA ILE A 230 4.80 28.97 7.16
C ILE A 230 5.47 28.39 5.91
N ALA A 231 5.16 27.14 5.57
CA ALA A 231 5.69 26.48 4.38
C ALA A 231 5.34 27.24 3.08
N LYS A 232 4.10 27.75 3.00
CA LYS A 232 3.69 28.59 1.87
C LYS A 232 4.47 29.90 1.81
N MET A 233 4.66 30.58 2.95
CA MET A 233 5.46 31.81 3.02
C MET A 233 6.91 31.57 2.57
N ILE A 234 7.50 30.44 2.96
CA ILE A 234 8.84 30.05 2.52
C ILE A 234 8.87 29.87 1.01
N ALA A 235 7.93 29.16 0.43
CA ALA A 235 7.85 28.92 -1.01
C ALA A 235 7.67 30.23 -1.79
N ASP A 236 6.77 31.10 -1.35
CA ASP A 236 6.48 32.40 -1.96
C ASP A 236 7.74 33.33 -1.91
N ARG A 237 8.47 33.34 -0.77
CA ARG A 237 9.70 34.18 -0.61
C ARG A 237 10.88 33.64 -1.40
N LEU A 238 11.00 32.34 -1.54
CA LEU A 238 12.06 31.70 -2.33
C LEU A 238 11.73 31.63 -3.83
N GLY A 239 10.46 31.87 -4.21
CA GLY A 239 9.99 31.75 -5.58
C GLY A 239 10.01 30.31 -6.11
N ILE A 240 9.69 29.34 -5.26
CA ILE A 240 9.69 27.91 -5.59
C ILE A 240 8.30 27.29 -5.43
N GLU A 241 8.09 26.12 -6.00
CA GLU A 241 6.82 25.39 -5.97
C GLU A 241 6.39 25.00 -4.53
N TYR A 242 5.08 25.03 -4.28
CA TYR A 242 4.50 24.67 -2.99
C TYR A 242 3.53 23.49 -3.14
N TYR A 243 3.81 22.41 -2.45
CA TYR A 243 2.98 21.21 -2.45
C TYR A 243 2.44 20.90 -1.05
N ASN A 244 1.17 21.21 -0.87
CA ASN A 244 0.46 20.88 0.37
C ASN A 244 -0.15 19.46 0.31
N ARG A 245 -0.69 19.04 1.44
CA ARG A 245 -1.37 17.75 1.62
C ARG A 245 -2.48 17.54 0.57
N ASP A 246 -3.32 18.56 0.33
CA ASP A 246 -4.48 18.45 -0.55
C ASP A 246 -4.06 18.32 -2.02
N LEU A 247 -2.94 18.93 -2.40
CA LEU A 247 -2.40 18.83 -3.75
C LEU A 247 -1.84 17.43 -4.03
N VAL A 248 -1.10 16.86 -3.07
CA VAL A 248 -0.62 15.47 -3.15
C VAL A 248 -1.81 14.51 -3.29
N ASP A 249 -2.87 14.71 -2.52
CA ASP A 249 -4.07 13.87 -2.58
C ASP A 249 -4.85 14.02 -3.88
N LYS A 250 -4.86 15.21 -4.47
CA LYS A 250 -5.46 15.44 -5.80
C LYS A 250 -4.72 14.68 -6.89
N VAL A 251 -3.39 14.71 -6.86
CA VAL A 251 -2.55 13.97 -7.83
C VAL A 251 -2.76 12.45 -7.67
N VAL A 252 -2.79 11.96 -6.43
CA VAL A 252 -3.10 10.56 -6.13
C VAL A 252 -4.49 10.16 -6.64
N ALA A 253 -5.47 11.04 -6.53
CA ALA A 253 -6.82 10.81 -7.07
C ALA A 253 -6.84 10.77 -8.62
N GLN A 254 -5.99 11.53 -9.29
CA GLN A 254 -5.85 11.51 -10.76
C GLN A 254 -5.22 10.20 -11.28
N ILE A 255 -4.37 9.56 -10.49
CA ILE A 255 -3.76 8.25 -10.81
C ILE A 255 -4.80 7.10 -10.65
N GLY A 256 -6.07 7.40 -10.37
CA GLY A 256 -7.17 6.43 -10.31
C GLY A 256 -7.45 5.86 -8.92
N VAL A 257 -6.96 6.50 -7.88
CA VAL A 257 -7.32 6.18 -6.47
C VAL A 257 -8.52 7.04 -6.07
N ASP A 258 -9.61 6.41 -5.63
CA ASP A 258 -10.83 7.10 -5.20
C ASP A 258 -10.54 8.05 -4.01
N LYS A 259 -11.02 9.30 -4.09
CA LYS A 259 -10.86 10.31 -3.02
C LYS A 259 -11.33 9.82 -1.64
N GLY A 260 -12.44 9.10 -1.59
CA GLY A 260 -12.96 8.53 -0.34
C GLY A 260 -12.02 7.49 0.27
N LEU A 261 -11.18 6.84 -0.54
CA LEU A 261 -10.17 5.90 -0.08
C LEU A 261 -8.94 6.61 0.49
N VAL A 262 -8.58 7.75 -0.07
CA VAL A 262 -7.48 8.59 0.44
C VAL A 262 -7.84 9.14 1.83
N GLU A 263 -9.04 9.69 1.99
CA GLU A 263 -9.55 10.20 3.28
C GLU A 263 -9.70 9.10 4.32
N GLU A 264 -10.16 7.91 3.91
CA GLU A 264 -10.31 6.75 4.81
C GLU A 264 -8.95 6.19 5.22
N ALA A 265 -7.97 6.14 4.33
CA ALA A 265 -6.60 5.76 4.64
C ALA A 265 -5.97 6.72 5.66
N ASP A 266 -6.25 8.02 5.56
CA ASP A 266 -5.74 9.02 6.49
C ASP A 266 -6.29 8.94 7.90
N THR A 267 -7.59 8.63 8.02
CA THR A 267 -8.29 8.66 9.31
C THR A 267 -8.23 7.33 10.07
N LYS A 268 -8.02 6.21 9.37
CA LYS A 268 -8.14 4.87 9.97
C LYS A 268 -6.84 4.08 10.08
N ILE A 269 -5.72 4.60 9.57
CA ILE A 269 -4.40 3.96 9.66
C ILE A 269 -3.91 3.95 11.10
N GLY A 270 -4.34 3.41 12.02
CA GLY A 270 -3.77 3.33 13.39
C GLY A 270 -4.72 2.78 14.44
N VAL A 271 -5.99 2.68 14.12
CA VAL A 271 -7.00 2.42 15.15
C VAL A 271 -7.50 0.96 15.18
N ARG A 272 -7.25 0.13 14.15
CA ARG A 272 -7.93 -1.18 14.03
C ARG A 272 -7.11 -2.41 13.63
N TYR A 273 -5.80 -2.39 13.70
CA TYR A 273 -5.00 -3.55 13.23
C TYR A 273 -4.78 -4.68 14.24
N ALA A 274 -5.28 -4.58 15.47
CA ALA A 274 -4.96 -5.56 16.49
C ALA A 274 -5.83 -6.84 16.47
N PHE A 275 -7.03 -6.85 15.85
CA PHE A 275 -7.96 -7.96 16.07
C PHE A 275 -8.81 -8.47 14.91
N ASP A 276 -8.66 -7.96 13.66
CA ASP A 276 -9.49 -8.47 12.55
C ASP A 276 -8.67 -8.86 11.32
N THR A 277 -8.23 -10.11 11.31
CA THR A 277 -7.41 -10.71 10.24
C THR A 277 -8.09 -10.72 8.87
N SER A 278 -9.43 -10.68 8.81
CA SER A 278 -10.19 -10.70 7.56
C SER A 278 -10.32 -9.33 6.90
N TYR A 279 -10.49 -8.29 7.70
CA TYR A 279 -10.55 -6.89 7.23
C TYR A 279 -9.16 -6.26 7.11
N GLY A 280 -8.22 -6.67 7.97
CA GLY A 280 -6.87 -6.12 8.03
C GLY A 280 -6.09 -6.21 6.71
N VAL A 281 -6.17 -7.33 6.01
CA VAL A 281 -5.45 -7.53 4.73
C VAL A 281 -5.97 -6.61 3.62
N ARG A 282 -7.27 -6.31 3.60
CA ARG A 282 -7.86 -5.44 2.58
C ARG A 282 -7.50 -3.97 2.80
N TYR A 283 -7.59 -3.49 4.04
CA TYR A 283 -7.20 -2.12 4.38
C TYR A 283 -5.69 -1.91 4.25
N ALA A 284 -4.87 -2.91 4.60
CA ALA A 284 -3.44 -2.85 4.38
C ALA A 284 -3.08 -2.70 2.90
N ASN A 285 -3.69 -3.49 2.01
CA ASN A 285 -3.43 -3.39 0.57
C ASN A 285 -3.91 -2.05 -0.02
N LEU A 286 -5.05 -1.54 0.42
CA LEU A 286 -5.61 -0.28 -0.06
C LEU A 286 -4.83 0.92 0.48
N SER A 287 -4.49 0.90 1.77
CA SER A 287 -3.64 1.91 2.40
C SER A 287 -2.24 1.92 1.79
N ASN A 288 -1.67 0.75 1.49
CA ASN A 288 -0.38 0.66 0.82
C ASN A 288 -0.43 1.26 -0.59
N ARG A 289 -1.49 1.03 -1.37
CA ARG A 289 -1.66 1.67 -2.69
C ARG A 289 -1.72 3.19 -2.62
N VAL A 290 -2.46 3.74 -1.64
CA VAL A 290 -2.50 5.19 -1.40
C VAL A 290 -1.12 5.70 -1.00
N ILE A 291 -0.43 4.99 -0.12
CA ILE A 291 0.92 5.34 0.34
C ILE A 291 1.91 5.29 -0.83
N ASP A 292 1.88 4.24 -1.65
CA ASP A 292 2.77 4.07 -2.81
C ASP A 292 2.54 5.18 -3.85
N ALA A 293 1.28 5.51 -4.14
CA ALA A 293 0.93 6.61 -5.04
C ALA A 293 1.38 7.98 -4.49
N GLN A 294 1.30 8.19 -3.16
CA GLN A 294 1.83 9.40 -2.53
C GLN A 294 3.36 9.44 -2.58
N PHE A 295 4.03 8.30 -2.41
CA PHE A 295 5.49 8.20 -2.54
C PHE A 295 5.94 8.57 -3.94
N GLN A 296 5.24 8.08 -4.96
CA GLN A 296 5.51 8.41 -6.34
C GLN A 296 5.30 9.91 -6.60
N ALA A 297 4.15 10.46 -6.25
CA ALA A 297 3.84 11.87 -6.44
C ALA A 297 4.88 12.81 -5.76
N ILE A 298 5.32 12.47 -4.54
CA ILE A 298 6.31 13.25 -3.80
C ILE A 298 7.70 13.19 -4.47
N ASN A 299 8.10 12.01 -4.96
CA ASN A 299 9.35 11.88 -5.72
C ASN A 299 9.29 12.65 -7.04
N ASP A 300 8.15 12.60 -7.75
CA ASP A 300 7.95 13.33 -9.00
C ASP A 300 8.02 14.86 -8.77
N PHE A 301 7.39 15.37 -7.72
CA PHE A 301 7.51 16.78 -7.34
C PHE A 301 8.94 17.18 -7.03
N ALA A 302 9.62 16.36 -6.21
CA ALA A 302 11.01 16.60 -5.82
C ALA A 302 12.01 16.50 -6.98
N ASN A 303 11.67 15.81 -8.06
CA ASN A 303 12.52 15.71 -9.26
C ASN A 303 12.22 16.80 -10.29
N LYS A 304 11.01 17.37 -10.26
CA LYS A 304 10.55 18.34 -11.25
C LYS A 304 11.19 19.73 -11.06
N SER A 305 11.24 20.22 -9.83
CA SER A 305 11.73 21.55 -9.52
C SER A 305 12.05 21.70 -8.04
N SER A 306 12.80 22.77 -7.68
CA SER A 306 12.93 23.15 -6.27
C SER A 306 11.55 23.43 -5.68
N CYS A 307 11.28 22.88 -4.50
CA CYS A 307 9.92 22.93 -3.93
C CYS A 307 9.88 22.80 -2.41
N VAL A 308 8.75 23.22 -1.84
CA VAL A 308 8.40 22.98 -0.45
C VAL A 308 7.27 21.94 -0.39
N ILE A 309 7.46 20.85 0.32
CA ILE A 309 6.48 19.76 0.46
C ILE A 309 6.04 19.64 1.91
N VAL A 310 4.72 19.71 2.16
CA VAL A 310 4.16 19.67 3.51
C VAL A 310 3.57 18.29 3.85
N GLY A 311 4.10 17.68 4.89
CA GLY A 311 3.58 16.44 5.49
C GLY A 311 3.78 15.19 4.64
N ARG A 312 2.85 14.24 4.73
CA ARG A 312 2.82 12.95 3.99
C ARG A 312 4.09 12.10 4.16
N SER A 313 4.81 12.28 5.26
CA SER A 313 6.09 11.62 5.51
C SER A 313 7.14 11.88 4.39
N SER A 314 7.08 13.06 3.78
CA SER A 314 8.01 13.48 2.71
C SER A 314 9.47 13.41 3.14
N ASP A 315 9.76 13.71 4.42
CA ASP A 315 11.07 13.53 5.05
C ASP A 315 11.60 12.09 4.96
N TYR A 316 10.72 11.12 5.15
CA TYR A 316 11.09 9.71 5.05
C TYR A 316 11.20 9.24 3.60
N ILE A 317 10.33 9.74 2.73
CA ILE A 317 10.34 9.39 1.30
C ILE A 317 11.63 9.87 0.66
N LEU A 318 12.02 11.10 0.94
CA LEU A 318 13.19 11.77 0.34
C LEU A 318 14.49 11.60 1.16
N ARG A 319 14.52 10.74 2.18
CA ARG A 319 15.65 10.56 3.13
C ARG A 319 17.00 10.16 2.52
N ASN A 320 17.02 9.68 1.29
CA ASN A 320 18.24 9.24 0.59
C ASN A 320 18.77 10.32 -0.36
N ARG A 321 18.21 11.54 -0.35
CA ARG A 321 18.64 12.66 -1.17
C ARG A 321 19.46 13.64 -0.33
N ASP A 322 20.52 14.15 -0.92
CA ASP A 322 21.43 15.13 -0.27
C ASP A 322 20.95 16.58 -0.43
N ASP A 323 20.03 16.82 -1.37
CA ASP A 323 19.46 18.14 -1.70
C ASP A 323 18.18 18.47 -0.88
N VAL A 324 17.89 17.73 0.17
CA VAL A 324 16.68 17.90 1.01
C VAL A 324 17.04 18.56 2.34
N LEU A 325 16.20 19.51 2.77
CA LEU A 325 16.20 20.07 4.11
C LEU A 325 14.91 19.65 4.83
N ASN A 326 15.05 18.96 5.96
CA ASN A 326 13.93 18.43 6.73
C ASN A 326 13.62 19.33 7.93
N VAL A 327 12.53 20.08 7.88
CA VAL A 327 12.06 20.98 8.94
C VAL A 327 10.88 20.39 9.66
N PHE A 328 10.80 20.58 10.98
CA PHE A 328 9.64 20.24 11.79
C PHE A 328 9.17 21.43 12.62
N ILE A 329 7.89 21.80 12.46
CA ILE A 329 7.27 22.94 13.12
C ILE A 329 6.29 22.44 14.18
N TYR A 330 6.44 22.95 15.40
CA TYR A 330 5.56 22.62 16.53
C TYR A 330 5.17 23.89 17.29
N ALA A 331 4.19 23.79 18.18
CA ALA A 331 3.79 24.86 19.06
C ALA A 331 3.32 24.30 20.42
N PRO A 332 3.21 25.12 21.48
CA PRO A 332 2.53 24.70 22.70
C PRO A 332 1.08 24.29 22.43
N GLN A 333 0.61 23.22 23.08
CA GLN A 333 -0.74 22.66 22.89
C GLN A 333 -1.85 23.71 22.99
N GLU A 334 -1.70 24.68 23.88
CA GLU A 334 -2.69 25.75 24.08
C GLU A 334 -2.81 26.63 22.84
N ASP A 335 -1.69 26.98 22.22
CA ASP A 335 -1.62 27.80 21.01
C ASP A 335 -2.16 27.04 19.79
N GLU A 336 -1.85 25.74 19.69
CA GLU A 336 -2.37 24.88 18.63
C GLU A 336 -3.89 24.74 18.70
N ILE A 337 -4.46 24.53 19.90
CA ILE A 337 -5.90 24.48 20.09
C ILE A 337 -6.54 25.83 19.77
N ALA A 338 -5.92 26.94 20.16
CA ALA A 338 -6.40 28.28 19.85
C ALA A 338 -6.41 28.54 18.32
N ALA A 339 -5.37 28.11 17.62
CA ALA A 339 -5.30 28.19 16.16
C ALA A 339 -6.41 27.35 15.48
N VAL A 340 -6.66 26.13 15.95
CA VAL A 340 -7.75 25.26 15.45
C VAL A 340 -9.12 25.89 15.70
N MET A 341 -9.32 26.51 16.87
CA MET A 341 -10.55 27.26 17.19
C MET A 341 -10.81 28.38 16.17
N LYS A 342 -9.77 29.13 15.85
CA LYS A 342 -9.82 30.25 14.91
C LYS A 342 -10.07 29.78 13.48
N GLU A 343 -9.34 28.76 13.03
CA GLU A 343 -9.42 28.24 11.66
C GLU A 343 -10.77 27.59 11.35
N LYS A 344 -11.29 26.77 12.27
CA LYS A 344 -12.56 26.05 12.11
C LYS A 344 -13.79 26.78 12.66
N GLY A 345 -13.61 27.94 13.26
CA GLY A 345 -14.73 28.70 13.86
C GLY A 345 -15.37 28.01 15.07
N ILE A 346 -14.63 27.14 15.77
CA ILE A 346 -15.13 26.39 16.94
C ILE A 346 -15.07 27.30 18.16
N LYS A 347 -16.22 27.65 18.73
CA LYS A 347 -16.31 28.49 19.94
C LYS A 347 -16.10 27.75 21.25
N ASN A 348 -16.26 26.43 21.25
CA ASN A 348 -16.17 25.61 22.45
C ASN A 348 -14.77 24.96 22.56
N MET A 349 -13.99 25.34 23.54
CA MET A 349 -12.63 24.87 23.78
C MET A 349 -12.53 23.33 23.93
N ARG A 350 -13.51 22.72 24.60
CA ARG A 350 -13.54 21.27 24.79
C ARG A 350 -13.70 20.55 23.44
N LYS A 351 -14.58 21.03 22.55
CA LYS A 351 -14.74 20.46 21.20
C LYS A 351 -13.50 20.68 20.34
N ALA A 352 -12.86 21.84 20.46
CA ALA A 352 -11.61 22.12 19.75
C ALA A 352 -10.48 21.20 20.20
N LYS A 353 -10.39 20.93 21.49
CA LYS A 353 -9.41 19.99 22.05
C LYS A 353 -9.66 18.55 21.60
N GLU A 354 -10.92 18.09 21.61
CA GLU A 354 -11.30 16.76 21.12
C GLU A 354 -10.95 16.60 19.63
N GLU A 355 -11.20 17.62 18.82
CA GLU A 355 -10.83 17.65 17.40
C GLU A 355 -9.32 17.64 17.20
N TRP A 356 -8.57 18.49 17.92
CA TRP A 356 -7.11 18.55 17.90
C TRP A 356 -6.51 17.19 18.26
N GLU A 357 -6.90 16.57 19.38
CA GLU A 357 -6.41 15.27 19.81
C GLU A 357 -6.69 14.17 18.78
N SER A 358 -7.87 14.19 18.16
CA SER A 358 -8.25 13.20 17.16
C SER A 358 -7.37 13.29 15.91
N VAL A 359 -7.16 14.50 15.39
CA VAL A 359 -6.37 14.74 14.18
C VAL A 359 -4.88 14.47 14.44
N ASP A 360 -4.34 14.97 15.54
CA ASP A 360 -2.91 14.81 15.85
C ASP A 360 -2.56 13.34 16.09
N LYS A 361 -3.40 12.62 16.85
CA LYS A 361 -3.24 11.18 17.07
C LYS A 361 -3.29 10.38 15.77
N ALA A 362 -4.20 10.72 14.84
CA ALA A 362 -4.29 10.06 13.54
C ALA A 362 -3.03 10.30 12.70
N GLN A 363 -2.52 11.54 12.69
CA GLN A 363 -1.30 11.89 11.97
C GLN A 363 -0.04 11.22 12.56
N HIS A 364 0.05 11.12 13.91
CA HIS A 364 1.12 10.39 14.60
C HIS A 364 1.12 8.91 14.24
N ALA A 365 -0.02 8.25 14.38
CA ALA A 365 -0.18 6.83 14.08
C ALA A 365 0.15 6.51 12.61
N ARG A 366 -0.25 7.38 11.69
CA ARG A 366 0.08 7.24 10.27
C ARG A 366 1.58 7.35 10.03
N HIS A 367 2.23 8.37 10.58
CA HIS A 367 3.67 8.57 10.42
C HIS A 367 4.45 7.38 10.98
N GLU A 368 4.11 6.91 12.17
CA GLU A 368 4.73 5.75 12.80
C GLU A 368 4.52 4.46 11.99
N TYR A 369 3.34 4.27 11.41
CA TYR A 369 3.05 3.14 10.52
C TYR A 369 3.93 3.13 9.26
N ILE A 370 4.13 4.30 8.64
CA ILE A 370 4.91 4.42 7.38
C ILE A 370 6.41 4.34 7.66
N THR A 371 6.88 5.00 8.71
CA THR A 371 8.32 5.25 8.93
C THR A 371 8.95 4.36 10.00
N GLY A 372 8.13 3.75 10.88
CA GLY A 372 8.59 3.08 12.08
C GLY A 372 9.16 4.02 13.15
N LYS A 373 9.00 5.35 13.00
CA LYS A 373 9.53 6.38 13.89
C LYS A 373 8.45 7.32 14.37
N LYS A 374 8.69 7.97 15.51
CA LYS A 374 7.77 9.00 16.04
C LYS A 374 7.80 10.24 15.14
N ARG A 375 6.65 10.86 14.95
CA ARG A 375 6.53 12.14 14.25
C ARG A 375 7.27 13.21 15.06
N GLY A 376 8.11 14.00 14.39
CA GLY A 376 8.96 14.98 15.10
C GLY A 376 10.20 14.38 15.77
N ASP A 377 10.61 13.15 15.43
CA ASP A 377 11.87 12.59 15.90
C ASP A 377 13.04 13.49 15.49
N ARG A 378 13.73 14.06 16.48
CA ARG A 378 14.86 14.97 16.30
C ARG A 378 16.01 14.41 15.45
N HIS A 379 16.15 13.10 15.39
CA HIS A 379 17.23 12.44 14.63
C HIS A 379 16.95 12.32 13.12
N THR A 380 15.74 12.71 12.70
CA THR A 380 15.34 12.69 11.29
C THR A 380 15.06 14.09 10.75
N ARG A 381 15.39 15.14 11.52
CA ARG A 381 15.13 16.53 11.18
C ARG A 381 16.41 17.35 11.26
N ASP A 382 16.57 18.24 10.30
CA ASP A 382 17.67 19.21 10.29
C ASP A 382 17.34 20.39 11.20
N MET A 383 16.04 20.73 11.33
CA MET A 383 15.55 21.82 12.15
C MET A 383 14.21 21.48 12.84
N LEU A 384 14.11 21.76 14.13
CA LEU A 384 12.86 21.74 14.90
C LEU A 384 12.64 23.14 15.46
N ILE A 385 11.48 23.74 15.17
CA ILE A 385 11.22 25.13 15.55
C ILE A 385 9.84 25.28 16.18
N ASN A 386 9.77 26.03 17.28
CA ASN A 386 8.54 26.44 17.94
C ASN A 386 8.03 27.74 17.30
N SER A 387 6.93 27.64 16.54
CA SER A 387 6.35 28.76 15.81
C SER A 387 5.68 29.81 16.69
N SER A 388 5.38 29.49 17.96
CA SER A 388 4.76 30.45 18.89
C SER A 388 5.74 31.46 19.46
N ILE A 389 7.07 31.22 19.36
CA ILE A 389 8.08 32.13 19.96
C ILE A 389 8.17 33.43 19.18
N LEU A 390 8.26 33.34 17.87
CA LEU A 390 8.45 34.50 16.98
C LEU A 390 7.22 34.79 16.08
N GLY A 391 6.25 33.89 16.06
CA GLY A 391 5.15 33.93 15.10
C GLY A 391 5.54 33.35 13.75
N TRP A 392 4.56 33.26 12.85
CA TRP A 392 4.72 32.51 11.60
C TRP A 392 5.66 33.19 10.59
N ASP A 393 5.61 34.51 10.55
CA ASP A 393 6.37 35.34 9.60
C ASP A 393 7.88 35.25 9.86
N GLU A 394 8.29 35.52 11.09
CA GLU A 394 9.68 35.41 11.50
C GLU A 394 10.19 33.96 11.53
N THR A 395 9.31 32.99 11.79
CA THR A 395 9.64 31.56 11.68
C THR A 395 10.02 31.20 10.24
N ALA A 396 9.30 31.74 9.26
CA ALA A 396 9.62 31.53 7.86
C ALA A 396 10.99 32.13 7.49
N ASP A 397 11.29 33.35 7.98
CA ASP A 397 12.58 34.02 7.76
C ASP A 397 13.73 33.23 8.39
N MET A 398 13.59 32.72 9.62
CA MET A 398 14.60 31.87 10.25
C MET A 398 14.94 30.62 9.43
N ILE A 399 13.92 29.99 8.84
CA ILE A 399 14.13 28.79 8.00
C ILE A 399 14.87 29.17 6.72
N ILE A 400 14.52 30.31 6.10
CA ILE A 400 15.21 30.84 4.91
C ILE A 400 16.66 31.21 5.23
N ASP A 401 16.92 31.88 6.35
CA ASP A 401 18.26 32.22 6.82
C ASP A 401 19.14 30.96 7.00
N MET A 402 18.57 29.90 7.51
CA MET A 402 19.28 28.61 7.64
C MET A 402 19.66 28.04 6.26
N ILE A 403 18.76 28.14 5.27
CA ILE A 403 19.03 27.69 3.90
C ILE A 403 20.18 28.55 3.27
N ASP A 404 20.12 29.86 3.41
CA ASP A 404 21.12 30.77 2.92
C ASP A 404 22.52 30.41 3.47
N ARG A 405 22.64 30.25 4.77
CA ARG A 405 23.87 29.84 5.44
C ARG A 405 24.36 28.43 5.05
N LYS A 406 23.44 27.48 4.83
CA LYS A 406 23.80 26.16 4.33
C LYS A 406 24.46 26.26 2.96
N PHE A 407 23.88 27.04 2.07
CA PHE A 407 24.40 27.17 0.72
C PHE A 407 25.76 27.90 0.70
N GLU A 408 25.95 28.96 1.52
CA GLU A 408 27.23 29.59 1.70
C GLU A 408 28.33 28.64 2.18
N GLN A 409 27.99 27.75 3.12
CA GLN A 409 28.93 26.74 3.60
C GLN A 409 29.27 25.68 2.54
N ASP A 410 28.29 25.26 1.74
CA ASP A 410 28.51 24.26 0.69
C ASP A 410 29.39 24.84 -0.43
N ASP A 411 29.21 26.12 -0.80
CA ASP A 411 30.08 26.83 -1.73
C ASP A 411 31.52 26.96 -1.20
N ALA A 412 31.66 27.33 0.07
CA ALA A 412 32.96 27.42 0.73
C ALA A 412 33.70 26.06 0.80
N LYS A 413 32.96 24.95 0.92
CA LYS A 413 33.53 23.58 0.87
C LYS A 413 33.95 23.17 -0.54
N GLN A 414 33.18 23.57 -1.58
CA GLN A 414 33.55 23.32 -2.97
C GLN A 414 34.82 24.07 -3.37
N LEU A 415 34.89 25.34 -3.07
CA LEU A 415 36.08 26.14 -3.33
C LEU A 415 37.36 25.60 -2.65
N LYS A 416 37.22 24.99 -1.45
CA LYS A 416 38.35 24.36 -0.76
C LYS A 416 38.75 22.98 -1.34
N LYS A 417 37.89 22.34 -2.11
CA LYS A 417 38.21 21.07 -2.81
C LYS A 417 38.86 21.30 -4.17
N GLU A 418 38.61 22.49 -4.77
CA GLU A 418 39.16 22.89 -6.07
C GLU A 418 40.51 23.62 -5.95
N ALA A 419 40.86 24.12 -4.76
CA ALA A 419 42.13 24.71 -4.40
C ALA A 419 43.11 23.67 -3.84
#